data_cc04909aba04903540fd7f52e5b90184
#
_entry.id   cc04909aba04903540fd7f52e5b90184
#
_cell.length_a   1.000
_cell.length_b   1.000
_cell.length_c   1.000
_cell.angle_alpha   90.00
_cell.angle_beta   90.00
_cell.angle_gamma   90.00
#
_symmetry.space_group_name_H-M   'P 1'
#
loop_
_entity.id
_entity.type
_entity.pdbx_description
1 polymer ?
#
loop_
_entity_poly.entity_id
_entity_poly.type
_entity_poly.pdbx_seq_one_letter_code
_entity_poly.pdbx_strand_id
1 'polypeptide(L)'
;QLTSVSELQQKLSSFAVQASQFVATQALSIGQNTLEFIVSFGIMLYLLFFLLRDGASLAKRIGQATPLEEAHKRQLVGKFTTVIRATVKGNIVVAASQGALGGMIFWILGIQGPVLWGVLMAFLSLLPAVGAGLIWVPVAIYFLATGAVWQGAVLTAFGVFVIGLVDNILRPVLVGKDTKMPDYIVLISTLGGMALFGLTGFVIGPVIAALFMASWDLFAPSAETDAPTQ
;
A
#
# COMPACT_ATOMS: atom_id res chain seq x y z
N GLN A 1 -59.03 -2.62 7.32
CA GLN A 1 -58.00 -3.41 8.04
C GLN A 1 -57.37 -4.51 7.19
N LEU A 2 -58.03 -5.07 6.17
CA LEU A 2 -57.47 -6.11 5.27
C LEU A 2 -56.46 -5.56 4.25
N THR A 3 -56.58 -4.30 3.85
CA THR A 3 -55.68 -3.64 2.93
C THR A 3 -54.28 -3.41 3.54
N SER A 4 -54.19 -3.18 4.84
CA SER A 4 -52.91 -2.95 5.52
C SER A 4 -52.07 -4.24 5.68
N VAL A 5 -52.71 -5.39 5.79
CA VAL A 5 -52.05 -6.70 5.92
C VAL A 5 -51.43 -7.13 4.57
N SER A 6 -52.18 -6.93 3.47
CA SER A 6 -51.70 -7.25 2.13
C SER A 6 -50.55 -6.34 1.70
N GLU A 7 -50.56 -5.05 2.05
CA GLU A 7 -49.47 -4.13 1.81
C GLU A 7 -48.22 -4.49 2.64
N LEU A 8 -48.38 -4.94 3.87
CA LEU A 8 -47.30 -5.42 4.72
C LEU A 8 -46.68 -6.70 4.15
N GLN A 9 -47.48 -7.64 3.67
CA GLN A 9 -47.00 -8.86 3.01
C GLN A 9 -46.24 -8.56 1.71
N GLN A 10 -46.74 -7.64 0.90
CA GLN A 10 -46.03 -7.21 -0.32
C GLN A 10 -44.67 -6.54 0.00
N LYS A 11 -44.61 -5.66 1.00
CA LYS A 11 -43.36 -5.04 1.44
C LYS A 11 -42.38 -6.06 2.00
N LEU A 12 -42.86 -7.03 2.81
CA LEU A 12 -42.01 -8.09 3.33
C LEU A 12 -41.49 -9.02 2.23
N SER A 13 -42.33 -9.40 1.27
CA SER A 13 -41.88 -10.24 0.14
C SER A 13 -40.91 -9.51 -0.78
N SER A 14 -41.12 -8.23 -1.09
CA SER A 14 -40.20 -7.44 -1.89
C SER A 14 -38.87 -7.24 -1.17
N PHE A 15 -38.89 -7.01 0.13
CA PHE A 15 -37.68 -6.90 0.94
C PHE A 15 -36.89 -8.23 0.99
N ALA A 16 -37.59 -9.35 1.14
CA ALA A 16 -36.95 -10.68 1.11
C ALA A 16 -36.33 -11.00 -0.25
N VAL A 17 -37.00 -10.64 -1.35
CA VAL A 17 -36.46 -10.82 -2.72
C VAL A 17 -35.24 -9.91 -2.94
N GLN A 18 -35.31 -8.65 -2.54
CA GLN A 18 -34.17 -7.72 -2.65
C GLN A 18 -32.97 -8.17 -1.81
N ALA A 19 -33.22 -8.61 -0.56
CA ALA A 19 -32.19 -9.14 0.31
C ALA A 19 -31.53 -10.41 -0.28
N SER A 20 -32.33 -11.32 -0.82
CA SER A 20 -31.81 -12.55 -1.46
C SER A 20 -31.01 -12.25 -2.74
N GLN A 21 -31.47 -11.31 -3.57
CA GLN A 21 -30.71 -10.85 -4.75
C GLN A 21 -29.40 -10.16 -4.36
N PHE A 22 -29.43 -9.31 -3.34
CA PHE A 22 -28.23 -8.66 -2.83
C PHE A 22 -27.20 -9.68 -2.33
N VAL A 23 -27.63 -10.67 -1.53
CA VAL A 23 -26.76 -11.74 -1.04
C VAL A 23 -26.21 -12.58 -2.19
N ALA A 24 -27.03 -12.94 -3.18
CA ALA A 24 -26.61 -13.73 -4.32
C ALA A 24 -25.59 -12.98 -5.21
N THR A 25 -25.86 -11.71 -5.51
CA THR A 25 -24.92 -10.88 -6.30
C THR A 25 -23.62 -10.63 -5.54
N GLN A 26 -23.70 -10.40 -4.23
CA GLN A 26 -22.51 -10.22 -3.41
C GLN A 26 -21.68 -11.52 -3.31
N ALA A 27 -22.31 -12.67 -3.17
CA ALA A 27 -21.62 -13.96 -3.15
C ALA A 27 -20.93 -14.27 -4.47
N LEU A 28 -21.59 -13.98 -5.61
CA LEU A 28 -20.98 -14.13 -6.94
C LEU A 28 -19.80 -13.18 -7.15
N SER A 29 -19.92 -11.91 -6.73
CA SER A 29 -18.83 -10.95 -6.86
C SER A 29 -17.62 -11.32 -5.98
N ILE A 30 -17.85 -11.82 -4.76
CA ILE A 30 -16.80 -12.33 -3.90
C ILE A 30 -16.11 -13.53 -4.55
N GLY A 31 -16.88 -14.46 -5.13
CA GLY A 31 -16.34 -15.63 -5.83
C GLY A 31 -15.48 -15.24 -7.04
N GLN A 32 -15.96 -14.31 -7.87
CA GLN A 32 -15.23 -13.82 -9.04
C GLN A 32 -13.95 -13.07 -8.62
N ASN A 33 -14.03 -12.17 -7.65
CA ASN A 33 -12.86 -11.43 -7.15
C ASN A 33 -11.83 -12.37 -6.52
N THR A 34 -12.27 -13.44 -5.85
CA THR A 34 -11.38 -14.45 -5.26
C THR A 34 -10.65 -15.25 -6.35
N LEU A 35 -11.35 -15.68 -7.39
CA LEU A 35 -10.75 -16.38 -8.53
C LEU A 35 -9.76 -15.48 -9.27
N GLU A 36 -10.13 -14.24 -9.56
CA GLU A 36 -9.24 -13.25 -10.18
C GLU A 36 -7.99 -13.00 -9.33
N PHE A 37 -8.15 -12.88 -8.01
CA PHE A 37 -7.03 -12.77 -7.09
C PHE A 37 -6.11 -13.99 -7.14
N ILE A 38 -6.65 -15.21 -7.10
CA ILE A 38 -5.86 -16.46 -7.14
C ILE A 38 -5.10 -16.56 -8.46
N VAL A 39 -5.75 -16.29 -9.59
CA VAL A 39 -5.12 -16.33 -10.92
C VAL A 39 -4.02 -15.27 -11.02
N SER A 40 -4.31 -14.03 -10.63
CA SER A 40 -3.35 -12.93 -10.66
C SER A 40 -2.16 -13.20 -9.74
N PHE A 41 -2.41 -13.76 -8.55
CA PHE A 41 -1.36 -14.16 -7.62
C PHE A 41 -0.49 -15.28 -8.18
N GLY A 42 -1.10 -16.28 -8.83
CA GLY A 42 -0.37 -17.36 -9.51
C GLY A 42 0.51 -16.84 -10.66
N ILE A 43 -0.03 -15.95 -11.49
CA ILE A 43 0.73 -15.28 -12.56
C ILE A 43 1.87 -14.45 -11.98
N MET A 44 1.62 -13.71 -10.90
CA MET A 44 2.64 -12.93 -10.21
C MET A 44 3.79 -13.82 -9.71
N LEU A 45 3.48 -14.94 -9.05
CA LEU A 45 4.51 -15.87 -8.56
C LEU A 45 5.29 -16.51 -9.72
N TYR A 46 4.60 -16.86 -10.81
CA TYR A 46 5.22 -17.38 -12.03
C TYR A 46 6.21 -16.36 -12.63
N LEU A 47 5.78 -15.12 -12.84
CA LEU A 47 6.64 -14.06 -13.34
C LEU A 47 7.81 -13.77 -12.39
N LEU A 48 7.55 -13.73 -11.08
CA LEU A 48 8.58 -13.51 -10.06
C LEU A 48 9.67 -14.59 -10.14
N PHE A 49 9.28 -15.86 -10.29
CA PHE A 49 10.23 -16.96 -10.44
C PHE A 49 11.17 -16.74 -11.64
N PHE A 50 10.62 -16.41 -12.81
CA PHE A 50 11.43 -16.18 -14.01
C PHE A 50 12.28 -14.92 -13.90
N LEU A 51 11.76 -13.85 -13.32
CA LEU A 51 12.54 -12.62 -13.09
C LEU A 51 13.69 -12.84 -12.11
N LEU A 52 13.50 -13.66 -11.09
CA LEU A 52 14.59 -14.01 -10.16
C LEU A 52 15.62 -14.92 -10.81
N ARG A 53 15.19 -15.89 -11.64
CA ARG A 53 16.06 -16.83 -12.34
C ARG A 53 16.87 -16.17 -13.45
N ASP A 54 16.20 -15.41 -14.31
CA ASP A 54 16.76 -14.89 -15.56
C ASP A 54 17.04 -13.37 -15.52
N GLY A 55 16.80 -12.71 -14.38
CA GLY A 55 16.85 -11.27 -14.23
C GLY A 55 18.19 -10.64 -14.62
N ALA A 56 19.31 -11.28 -14.30
CA ALA A 56 20.64 -10.80 -14.70
C ALA A 56 20.82 -10.79 -16.22
N SER A 57 20.34 -11.84 -16.91
CA SER A 57 20.39 -11.93 -18.38
C SER A 57 19.48 -10.88 -19.03
N LEU A 58 18.27 -10.71 -18.47
CA LEU A 58 17.30 -9.70 -18.92
C LEU A 58 17.85 -8.28 -18.75
N ALA A 59 18.42 -7.97 -17.60
CA ALA A 59 19.03 -6.67 -17.33
C ALA A 59 20.18 -6.36 -18.32
N LYS A 60 21.02 -7.36 -18.64
CA LYS A 60 22.07 -7.22 -19.64
C LYS A 60 21.53 -6.95 -21.04
N ARG A 61 20.47 -7.67 -21.45
CA ARG A 61 19.83 -7.46 -22.76
C ARG A 61 19.20 -6.08 -22.87
N ILE A 62 18.48 -5.63 -21.83
CA ILE A 62 17.90 -4.28 -21.79
C ILE A 62 19.00 -3.22 -21.84
N GLY A 63 20.09 -3.38 -21.08
CA GLY A 63 21.23 -2.47 -21.11
C GLY A 63 21.90 -2.39 -22.48
N GLN A 64 22.01 -3.50 -23.21
CA GLN A 64 22.56 -3.53 -24.56
C GLN A 64 21.65 -2.88 -25.62
N ALA A 65 20.33 -3.03 -25.45
CA ALA A 65 19.34 -2.45 -26.36
C ALA A 65 19.13 -0.94 -26.16
N THR A 66 19.55 -0.39 -25.01
CA THR A 66 19.34 1.02 -24.70
C THR A 66 20.45 1.86 -25.33
N PRO A 67 20.17 2.81 -26.23
CA PRO A 67 21.18 3.63 -26.92
C PRO A 67 21.65 4.81 -26.04
N LEU A 68 22.11 4.53 -24.83
CA LEU A 68 22.65 5.51 -23.89
C LEU A 68 24.12 5.18 -23.63
N GLU A 69 24.88 6.22 -23.30
CA GLU A 69 26.27 6.08 -22.84
C GLU A 69 26.35 5.27 -21.55
N GLU A 70 27.36 4.45 -21.35
CA GLU A 70 27.50 3.53 -20.22
C GLU A 70 27.49 4.25 -18.85
N ALA A 71 28.01 5.50 -18.81
CA ALA A 71 27.95 6.32 -17.59
C ALA A 71 26.51 6.65 -17.19
N HIS A 72 25.71 7.10 -18.17
CA HIS A 72 24.29 7.44 -17.97
C HIS A 72 23.45 6.21 -17.61
N LYS A 73 23.68 5.07 -18.27
CA LYS A 73 23.03 3.79 -17.92
C LYS A 73 23.26 3.43 -16.45
N ARG A 74 24.51 3.48 -16.01
CA ARG A 74 24.87 3.16 -14.62
C ARG A 74 24.20 4.10 -13.63
N GLN A 75 24.13 5.38 -13.94
CA GLN A 75 23.47 6.38 -13.09
C GLN A 75 21.96 6.11 -12.97
N LEU A 76 21.27 5.87 -14.09
CA LEU A 76 19.83 5.57 -14.10
C LEU A 76 19.49 4.27 -13.36
N VAL A 77 20.24 3.19 -13.65
CA VAL A 77 20.06 1.89 -12.97
C VAL A 77 20.37 2.02 -11.47
N GLY A 78 21.41 2.79 -11.11
CA GLY A 78 21.74 3.08 -9.73
C GLY A 78 20.62 3.81 -9.00
N LYS A 79 20.04 4.86 -9.58
CA LYS A 79 18.90 5.60 -9.03
C LYS A 79 17.68 4.69 -8.89
N PHE A 80 17.33 3.94 -9.95
CA PHE A 80 16.23 2.96 -9.92
C PHE A 80 16.37 1.96 -8.78
N THR A 81 17.56 1.33 -8.66
CA THR A 81 17.83 0.34 -7.60
C THR A 81 17.74 0.97 -6.21
N THR A 82 18.27 2.18 -6.05
CA THR A 82 18.22 2.92 -4.77
C THR A 82 16.77 3.20 -4.35
N VAL A 83 15.94 3.69 -5.28
CA VAL A 83 14.53 4.01 -4.97
C VAL A 83 13.75 2.76 -4.61
N ILE A 84 13.87 1.68 -5.40
CA ILE A 84 13.19 0.41 -5.08
C ILE A 84 13.63 -0.11 -3.72
N ARG A 85 14.93 -0.13 -3.45
CA ARG A 85 15.45 -0.61 -2.17
C ARG A 85 14.97 0.23 -0.99
N ALA A 86 14.97 1.55 -1.13
CA ALA A 86 14.47 2.48 -0.13
C ALA A 86 12.97 2.25 0.15
N THR A 87 12.16 2.13 -0.92
CA THR A 87 10.72 1.90 -0.82
C THR A 87 10.42 0.56 -0.14
N VAL A 88 11.06 -0.53 -0.56
CA VAL A 88 10.86 -1.86 0.04
C VAL A 88 11.30 -1.87 1.51
N LYS A 89 12.50 -1.34 1.81
CA LYS A 89 13.00 -1.25 3.18
C LYS A 89 12.08 -0.38 4.05
N GLY A 90 11.65 0.78 3.54
CA GLY A 90 10.71 1.66 4.21
C GLY A 90 9.40 0.95 4.53
N ASN A 91 8.82 0.22 3.58
CA ASN A 91 7.59 -0.54 3.78
C ASN A 91 7.74 -1.62 4.86
N ILE A 92 8.85 -2.36 4.88
CA ILE A 92 9.10 -3.39 5.88
C ILE A 92 9.20 -2.76 7.29
N VAL A 93 9.92 -1.64 7.42
CA VAL A 93 10.06 -0.93 8.71
C VAL A 93 8.71 -0.40 9.20
N VAL A 94 7.93 0.22 8.31
CA VAL A 94 6.58 0.71 8.63
C VAL A 94 5.67 -0.46 9.04
N ALA A 95 5.66 -1.54 8.28
CA ALA A 95 4.85 -2.72 8.55
C ALA A 95 5.21 -3.35 9.90
N ALA A 96 6.49 -3.50 10.21
CA ALA A 96 6.96 -4.00 11.50
C ALA A 96 6.55 -3.07 12.67
N SER A 97 6.67 -1.75 12.47
CA SER A 97 6.25 -0.75 13.46
C SER A 97 4.74 -0.81 13.72
N GLN A 98 3.93 -0.87 12.68
CA GLN A 98 2.47 -0.95 12.79
C GLN A 98 2.02 -2.26 13.44
N GLY A 99 2.67 -3.38 13.10
CA GLY A 99 2.41 -4.66 13.74
C GLY A 99 2.76 -4.67 15.23
N ALA A 100 3.91 -4.10 15.60
CA ALA A 100 4.33 -3.97 16.98
C ALA A 100 3.37 -3.06 17.79
N LEU A 101 3.02 -1.89 17.25
CA LEU A 101 2.08 -0.96 17.86
C LEU A 101 0.67 -1.56 17.97
N GLY A 102 0.21 -2.24 16.91
CA GLY A 102 -1.09 -2.91 16.90
C GLY A 102 -1.16 -4.07 17.90
N GLY A 103 -0.13 -4.89 17.96
CA GLY A 103 -0.02 -5.95 18.96
C GLY A 103 0.02 -5.41 20.39
N MET A 104 0.75 -4.31 20.61
CA MET A 104 0.85 -3.64 21.91
C MET A 104 -0.52 -3.11 22.38
N ILE A 105 -1.25 -2.37 21.53
CA ILE A 105 -2.56 -1.84 21.92
C ILE A 105 -3.58 -2.96 22.15
N PHE A 106 -3.54 -4.04 21.38
CA PHE A 106 -4.40 -5.19 21.60
C PHE A 106 -4.08 -5.89 22.91
N TRP A 107 -2.81 -6.00 23.28
CA TRP A 107 -2.40 -6.51 24.58
C TRP A 107 -2.92 -5.64 25.74
N ILE A 108 -2.77 -4.32 25.63
CA ILE A 108 -3.28 -3.36 26.63
C ILE A 108 -4.79 -3.45 26.81
N LEU A 109 -5.54 -3.65 25.70
CA LEU A 109 -7.00 -3.77 25.72
C LEU A 109 -7.49 -5.16 26.12
N GLY A 110 -6.59 -6.10 26.44
CA GLY A 110 -6.94 -7.45 26.89
C GLY A 110 -7.46 -8.38 25.78
N ILE A 111 -7.16 -8.08 24.51
CA ILE A 111 -7.54 -8.93 23.37
C ILE A 111 -6.67 -10.18 23.37
N GLN A 112 -7.30 -11.36 23.24
CA GLN A 112 -6.57 -12.64 23.20
C GLN A 112 -5.71 -12.76 21.93
N GLY A 113 -4.50 -13.30 22.11
CA GLY A 113 -3.56 -13.51 21.01
C GLY A 113 -2.99 -12.22 20.39
N PRO A 114 -2.57 -11.21 21.18
CA PRO A 114 -2.13 -9.91 20.66
C PRO A 114 -0.92 -10.02 19.72
N VAL A 115 -0.05 -11.00 19.92
CA VAL A 115 1.09 -11.26 19.04
C VAL A 115 0.64 -11.73 17.67
N LEU A 116 -0.33 -12.64 17.61
CA LEU A 116 -0.90 -13.12 16.35
C LEU A 116 -1.50 -11.96 15.54
N TRP A 117 -2.31 -11.13 16.20
CA TRP A 117 -2.92 -9.96 15.57
C TRP A 117 -1.88 -8.93 15.15
N GLY A 118 -0.83 -8.73 15.95
CA GLY A 118 0.31 -7.87 15.60
C GLY A 118 1.05 -8.34 14.35
N VAL A 119 1.35 -9.64 14.25
CA VAL A 119 1.97 -10.24 13.06
C VAL A 119 1.06 -10.10 11.83
N LEU A 120 -0.23 -10.37 11.99
CA LEU A 120 -1.20 -10.21 10.91
C LEU A 120 -1.33 -8.74 10.45
N MET A 121 -1.35 -7.79 11.40
CA MET A 121 -1.29 -6.36 11.08
C MET A 121 0.00 -5.99 10.35
N ALA A 122 1.17 -6.49 10.78
CA ALA A 122 2.43 -6.27 10.08
C ALA A 122 2.37 -6.76 8.64
N PHE A 123 1.86 -7.98 8.44
CA PHE A 123 1.73 -8.55 7.09
C PHE A 123 0.78 -7.73 6.20
N LEU A 124 -0.39 -7.38 6.70
CA LEU A 124 -1.36 -6.56 5.95
C LEU A 124 -0.85 -5.14 5.72
N SER A 125 -0.05 -4.59 6.62
CA SER A 125 0.56 -3.25 6.51
C SER A 125 1.61 -3.12 5.40
N LEU A 126 2.02 -4.23 4.79
CA LEU A 126 2.75 -4.18 3.52
C LEU A 126 1.90 -3.59 2.39
N LEU A 127 0.57 -3.64 2.51
CA LEU A 127 -0.38 -2.96 1.63
C LEU A 127 -0.59 -1.53 2.15
N PRO A 128 -0.12 -0.49 1.43
CA PRO A 128 -0.23 0.90 1.87
C PRO A 128 -1.69 1.36 1.99
N ALA A 129 -1.95 2.28 2.89
CA ALA A 129 -3.23 2.96 3.14
C ALA A 129 -4.37 2.11 3.73
N VAL A 130 -4.36 0.79 3.57
CA VAL A 130 -5.48 -0.07 4.01
C VAL A 130 -5.03 -1.06 5.09
N GLY A 131 -3.79 -1.51 5.04
CA GLY A 131 -3.22 -2.67 5.74
C GLY A 131 -3.62 -2.85 7.20
N ALA A 132 -3.08 -2.06 8.11
CA ALA A 132 -3.40 -2.19 9.55
C ALA A 132 -4.88 -1.90 9.85
N GLY A 133 -5.52 -1.01 9.08
CA GLY A 133 -6.92 -0.64 9.22
C GLY A 133 -7.87 -1.83 9.07
N LEU A 134 -7.54 -2.80 8.22
CA LEU A 134 -8.35 -4.01 8.02
C LEU A 134 -8.54 -4.83 9.30
N ILE A 135 -7.67 -4.66 10.28
CA ILE A 135 -7.77 -5.40 11.54
C ILE A 135 -8.32 -4.50 12.65
N TRP A 136 -7.68 -3.35 12.90
CA TRP A 136 -8.09 -2.56 14.06
C TRP A 136 -9.47 -1.89 13.88
N VAL A 137 -9.89 -1.53 12.65
CA VAL A 137 -11.20 -0.91 12.42
C VAL A 137 -12.36 -1.85 12.75
N PRO A 138 -12.43 -3.10 12.23
CA PRO A 138 -13.48 -4.05 12.61
C PRO A 138 -13.51 -4.34 14.12
N VAL A 139 -12.34 -4.45 14.75
CA VAL A 139 -12.26 -4.68 16.20
C VAL A 139 -12.75 -3.48 17.01
N ALA A 140 -12.43 -2.25 16.56
CA ALA A 140 -12.95 -1.04 17.18
C ALA A 140 -14.49 -0.95 17.07
N ILE A 141 -15.03 -1.26 15.88
CA ILE A 141 -16.48 -1.32 15.65
C ILE A 141 -17.13 -2.38 16.56
N TYR A 142 -16.52 -3.56 16.67
CA TYR A 142 -17.00 -4.62 17.56
C TYR A 142 -17.07 -4.16 19.01
N PHE A 143 -16.04 -3.51 19.54
CA PHE A 143 -16.06 -2.98 20.91
C PHE A 143 -17.15 -1.93 21.11
N LEU A 144 -17.31 -1.02 20.16
CA LEU A 144 -18.39 -0.01 20.25
C LEU A 144 -19.77 -0.64 20.19
N ALA A 145 -19.97 -1.65 19.35
CA ALA A 145 -21.26 -2.35 19.20
C ALA A 145 -21.61 -3.23 20.41
N THR A 146 -20.63 -3.80 21.11
CA THR A 146 -20.82 -4.65 22.30
C THR A 146 -20.90 -3.87 23.60
N GLY A 147 -20.84 -2.53 23.55
CA GLY A 147 -20.92 -1.67 24.72
C GLY A 147 -19.59 -1.45 25.46
N ALA A 148 -18.49 -2.00 24.96
CA ALA A 148 -17.14 -1.74 25.44
C ALA A 148 -16.61 -0.41 24.90
N VAL A 149 -17.35 0.69 25.16
CA VAL A 149 -17.14 2.01 24.53
C VAL A 149 -15.74 2.57 24.80
N TRP A 150 -15.23 2.36 26.02
CA TRP A 150 -13.88 2.82 26.36
C TRP A 150 -12.80 2.15 25.49
N GLN A 151 -12.85 0.82 25.38
CA GLN A 151 -11.89 0.06 24.56
C GLN A 151 -12.00 0.44 23.08
N GLY A 152 -13.21 0.60 22.56
CA GLY A 152 -13.47 1.04 21.19
C GLY A 152 -12.97 2.44 20.93
N ALA A 153 -13.17 3.39 21.85
CA ALA A 153 -12.68 4.77 21.72
C ALA A 153 -11.16 4.84 21.76
N VAL A 154 -10.52 4.14 22.70
CA VAL A 154 -9.06 4.08 22.82
C VAL A 154 -8.44 3.45 21.57
N LEU A 155 -8.99 2.33 21.08
CA LEU A 155 -8.49 1.67 19.88
C LEU A 155 -8.66 2.55 18.64
N THR A 156 -9.79 3.24 18.50
CA THR A 156 -10.01 4.18 17.38
C THR A 156 -9.04 5.35 17.45
N ALA A 157 -8.87 5.98 18.59
CA ALA A 157 -7.93 7.08 18.76
C ALA A 157 -6.50 6.63 18.47
N PHE A 158 -6.07 5.49 19.00
CA PHE A 158 -4.75 4.93 18.75
C PHE A 158 -4.55 4.56 17.27
N GLY A 159 -5.54 3.93 16.64
CA GLY A 159 -5.51 3.57 15.23
C GLY A 159 -5.37 4.77 14.30
N VAL A 160 -6.16 5.82 14.54
CA VAL A 160 -6.14 7.03 13.72
C VAL A 160 -4.88 7.86 13.96
N PHE A 161 -4.56 8.15 15.24
CA PHE A 161 -3.48 9.08 15.56
C PHE A 161 -2.10 8.42 15.58
N VAL A 162 -1.96 7.20 16.11
CA VAL A 162 -0.64 6.57 16.23
C VAL A 162 -0.33 5.74 15.00
N ILE A 163 -1.19 4.78 14.63
CA ILE A 163 -0.95 3.92 13.48
C ILE A 163 -1.02 4.74 12.17
N GLY A 164 -2.00 5.66 12.06
CA GLY A 164 -2.11 6.56 10.91
C GLY A 164 -0.94 7.53 10.78
N LEU A 165 -0.39 8.02 11.90
CA LEU A 165 0.78 8.90 11.89
C LEU A 165 2.03 8.17 11.39
N VAL A 166 2.21 6.91 11.81
CA VAL A 166 3.30 6.06 11.30
C VAL A 166 3.24 5.93 9.77
N ASP A 167 2.06 5.74 9.23
CA ASP A 167 1.88 5.61 7.78
C ASP A 167 2.18 6.92 7.03
N ASN A 168 1.69 8.04 7.55
CA ASN A 168 1.77 9.32 6.86
C ASN A 168 3.11 10.05 7.04
N ILE A 169 3.86 9.78 8.12
CA ILE A 169 5.13 10.45 8.39
C ILE A 169 6.32 9.54 8.18
N LEU A 170 6.30 8.33 8.74
CA LEU A 170 7.46 7.46 8.72
C LEU A 170 7.78 6.96 7.30
N ARG A 171 6.76 6.71 6.51
CA ARG A 171 6.92 6.22 5.14
C ARG A 171 7.63 7.22 4.21
N PRO A 172 7.19 8.48 4.06
CA PRO A 172 7.91 9.48 3.27
C PRO A 172 9.33 9.74 3.78
N VAL A 173 9.51 9.81 5.11
CA VAL A 173 10.83 10.05 5.71
C VAL A 173 11.82 8.92 5.41
N LEU A 174 11.39 7.66 5.45
CA LEU A 174 12.26 6.51 5.15
C LEU A 174 12.61 6.43 3.66
N VAL A 175 11.64 6.68 2.78
CA VAL A 175 11.88 6.67 1.34
C VAL A 175 12.69 7.88 0.90
N GLY A 176 12.35 9.08 1.38
CA GLY A 176 13.00 10.34 1.00
C GLY A 176 14.49 10.39 1.37
N LYS A 177 14.85 9.95 2.59
CA LYS A 177 16.26 9.96 3.04
C LYS A 177 17.20 9.15 2.16
N ASP A 178 16.79 7.95 1.76
CA ASP A 178 17.65 7.05 0.99
C ASP A 178 17.70 7.44 -0.50
N THR A 179 16.68 8.13 -1.03
CA THR A 179 16.59 8.50 -2.45
C THR A 179 17.16 9.88 -2.76
N LYS A 180 17.46 10.69 -1.75
CA LYS A 180 17.84 12.12 -1.88
C LYS A 180 16.80 12.94 -2.66
N MET A 181 15.55 12.51 -2.66
CA MET A 181 14.42 13.25 -3.23
C MET A 181 13.83 14.18 -2.19
N PRO A 182 13.39 15.40 -2.57
CA PRO A 182 12.60 16.24 -1.70
C PRO A 182 11.32 15.54 -1.25
N ASP A 183 10.94 15.67 0.03
CA ASP A 183 9.80 14.96 0.63
C ASP A 183 8.48 15.25 -0.11
N TYR A 184 8.29 16.47 -0.61
CA TYR A 184 7.09 16.83 -1.38
C TYR A 184 7.01 16.08 -2.72
N ILE A 185 8.14 15.80 -3.38
CA ILE A 185 8.16 14.99 -4.62
C ILE A 185 7.79 13.55 -4.31
N VAL A 186 8.31 12.98 -3.22
CA VAL A 186 7.94 11.64 -2.77
C VAL A 186 6.44 11.57 -2.49
N LEU A 187 5.89 12.56 -1.78
CA LEU A 187 4.47 12.62 -1.47
C LEU A 187 3.60 12.72 -2.75
N ILE A 188 3.89 13.70 -3.61
CA ILE A 188 3.11 13.94 -4.83
C ILE A 188 3.20 12.73 -5.78
N SER A 189 4.39 12.18 -5.97
CA SER A 189 4.58 11.03 -6.85
C SER A 189 3.92 9.76 -6.31
N THR A 190 3.90 9.58 -4.99
CA THR A 190 3.19 8.47 -4.34
C THR A 190 1.68 8.61 -4.52
N LEU A 191 1.10 9.77 -4.21
CA LEU A 191 -0.34 10.02 -4.35
C LEU A 191 -0.77 9.97 -5.82
N GLY A 192 -0.02 10.62 -6.72
CA GLY A 192 -0.29 10.59 -8.16
C GLY A 192 -0.13 9.19 -8.75
N GLY A 193 0.90 8.45 -8.32
CA GLY A 193 1.10 7.06 -8.70
C GLY A 193 -0.08 6.18 -8.28
N MET A 194 -0.54 6.32 -7.04
CA MET A 194 -1.70 5.57 -6.54
C MET A 194 -3.00 5.94 -7.29
N ALA A 195 -3.19 7.19 -7.67
CA ALA A 195 -4.35 7.61 -8.44
C ALA A 195 -4.37 7.01 -9.85
N LEU A 196 -3.20 6.84 -10.49
CA LEU A 196 -3.08 6.31 -11.86
C LEU A 196 -2.96 4.78 -11.93
N PHE A 197 -2.23 4.17 -11.00
CA PHE A 197 -1.86 2.75 -11.04
C PHE A 197 -2.43 1.95 -9.86
N GLY A 198 -3.32 2.55 -9.04
CA GLY A 198 -3.85 1.90 -7.84
C GLY A 198 -2.74 1.61 -6.81
N LEU A 199 -2.86 0.49 -6.09
CA LEU A 199 -1.91 0.12 -5.03
C LEU A 199 -0.46 -0.04 -5.51
N THR A 200 -0.25 -0.50 -6.74
CA THR A 200 1.11 -0.63 -7.32
C THR A 200 1.77 0.73 -7.57
N GLY A 201 0.96 1.77 -7.79
CA GLY A 201 1.42 3.15 -7.97
C GLY A 201 2.17 3.74 -6.78
N PHE A 202 1.95 3.17 -5.59
CA PHE A 202 2.73 3.52 -4.40
C PHE A 202 4.25 3.32 -4.60
N VAL A 203 4.65 2.28 -5.32
CA VAL A 203 6.07 2.02 -5.66
C VAL A 203 6.43 2.66 -6.98
N ILE A 204 5.57 2.54 -7.99
CA ILE A 204 5.83 3.01 -9.36
C ILE A 204 5.96 4.54 -9.41
N GLY A 205 5.12 5.28 -8.65
CA GLY A 205 5.14 6.73 -8.62
C GLY A 205 6.50 7.33 -8.24
N PRO A 206 7.05 7.02 -7.06
CA PRO A 206 8.39 7.47 -6.66
C PRO A 206 9.50 7.02 -7.61
N VAL A 207 9.40 5.81 -8.19
CA VAL A 207 10.38 5.33 -9.19
C VAL A 207 10.36 6.18 -10.44
N ILE A 208 9.17 6.49 -10.99
CA ILE A 208 9.04 7.36 -12.17
C ILE A 208 9.58 8.75 -11.87
N ALA A 209 9.25 9.33 -10.72
CA ALA A 209 9.73 10.66 -10.32
C ALA A 209 11.25 10.69 -10.18
N ALA A 210 11.85 9.66 -9.57
CA ALA A 210 13.29 9.56 -9.42
C ALA A 210 14.02 9.41 -10.77
N LEU A 211 13.47 8.61 -11.69
CA LEU A 211 14.02 8.45 -13.03
C LEU A 211 13.89 9.74 -13.84
N PHE A 212 12.75 10.44 -13.70
CA PHE A 212 12.55 11.74 -14.33
C PHE A 212 13.58 12.76 -13.84
N MET A 213 13.77 12.90 -12.53
CA MET A 213 14.77 13.78 -11.94
C MET A 213 16.19 13.41 -12.41
N ALA A 214 16.54 12.11 -12.39
CA ALA A 214 17.84 11.67 -12.85
C ALA A 214 18.06 11.95 -14.33
N SER A 215 17.02 11.81 -15.16
CA SER A 215 17.10 12.17 -16.58
C SER A 215 17.24 13.68 -16.76
N TRP A 216 16.51 14.49 -15.99
CA TRP A 216 16.61 15.94 -16.01
C TRP A 216 18.04 16.40 -15.66
N ASP A 217 18.62 15.84 -14.60
CA ASP A 217 20.00 16.13 -14.19
C ASP A 217 21.03 15.79 -15.28
N LEU A 218 20.74 14.79 -16.13
CA LEU A 218 21.61 14.42 -17.25
C LEU A 218 21.54 15.39 -18.43
N PHE A 219 20.38 15.99 -18.66
CA PHE A 219 20.13 16.91 -19.78
C PHE A 219 20.23 18.38 -19.39
N ALA A 220 20.22 18.71 -18.09
CA ALA A 220 20.47 20.07 -17.63
C ALA A 220 21.94 20.40 -17.89
N PRO A 221 22.24 21.51 -18.60
CA PRO A 221 23.65 21.94 -18.78
C PRO A 221 24.27 22.10 -17.39
N SER A 222 25.49 21.58 -17.22
CA SER A 222 26.29 21.78 -16.00
C SER A 222 26.55 23.28 -15.83
N ALA A 223 25.69 23.97 -15.14
CA ALA A 223 25.84 25.39 -14.79
C ALA A 223 26.81 25.54 -13.62
N GLU A 224 27.96 24.86 -13.70
CA GLU A 224 29.03 25.06 -12.72
C GLU A 224 30.37 24.68 -13.31
N THR A 225 31.06 25.64 -13.79
CA THR A 225 32.53 25.84 -13.59
C THR A 225 32.99 27.02 -14.43
N ASP A 226 32.44 28.21 -14.16
CA ASP A 226 33.13 29.44 -14.49
C ASP A 226 33.04 30.38 -13.30
N ALA A 227 33.69 30.00 -12.19
CA ALA A 227 34.18 30.96 -11.21
C ALA A 227 35.60 31.34 -11.65
N PRO A 228 35.84 32.58 -12.13
CA PRO A 228 37.18 33.00 -12.38
C PRO A 228 37.94 33.09 -11.06
N THR A 229 39.01 32.31 -10.94
CA THR A 229 40.05 32.50 -9.94
C THR A 229 40.66 33.90 -10.12
N GLN A 230 40.32 34.80 -9.20
CA GLN A 230 41.08 36.01 -8.90
C GLN A 230 41.82 35.85 -7.59
#